data_e8f33e54ce6d10fab09ec52ded6ea784
#
_entry.id   e8f33e54ce6d10fab09ec52ded6ea784
#
_cell.length_a   1.000
_cell.length_b   1.000
_cell.length_c   1.000
_cell.angle_alpha   90.00
_cell.angle_beta   90.00
_cell.angle_gamma   90.00
#
_symmetry.space_group_name_H-M   'P 1'
#
loop_
_entity.id
_entity.type
_entity.pdbx_description
1 polymer ?
#
loop_
_entity_poly.entity_id
_entity_poly.type
_entity_poly.pdbx_seq_one_letter_code
_entity_poly.pdbx_strand_id
1 'polypeptide(L)'
;MEFKTLSLEKKGSIALLKFVRPEVMNAFNSQQVDEMKIAVTNLAVDKEIRVVILSGEGKAFTSGADLSEKEAKWDNVHDALIEGYLPSLKGIIEMPKLVIASINGPAAGILSLIHI
;
A
#
# COMPACT_ATOMS: atom_id res chain seq x y z
N MET A 1 -4.68 -7.36 -13.68
CA MET A 1 -3.53 -6.42 -13.73
C MET A 1 -2.39 -6.96 -12.90
N GLU A 2 -1.21 -6.97 -13.45
CA GLU A 2 -0.03 -7.46 -12.76
C GLU A 2 0.72 -6.32 -12.09
N PHE A 3 1.02 -6.49 -10.80
CA PHE A 3 1.86 -5.58 -10.05
C PHE A 3 3.25 -6.19 -9.84
N LYS A 4 4.25 -5.35 -9.77
CA LYS A 4 5.63 -5.81 -9.51
C LYS A 4 6.01 -5.69 -8.03
N THR A 5 5.39 -4.76 -7.32
CA THR A 5 5.71 -4.48 -5.92
C THR A 5 4.57 -4.84 -4.96
N LEU A 6 3.46 -5.31 -5.51
CA LEU A 6 2.29 -5.73 -4.75
C LEU A 6 1.84 -7.11 -5.21
N SER A 7 1.17 -7.83 -4.33
CA SER A 7 0.46 -9.06 -4.64
C SER A 7 -1.00 -8.88 -4.25
N LEU A 8 -1.90 -9.16 -5.18
CA LEU A 8 -3.34 -9.06 -4.94
C LEU A 8 -3.99 -10.41 -5.22
N GLU A 9 -4.55 -11.02 -4.18
CA GLU A 9 -5.32 -12.25 -4.29
C GLU A 9 -6.76 -11.98 -3.88
N LYS A 10 -7.69 -12.57 -4.61
CA LYS A 10 -9.12 -12.48 -4.28
C LYS A 10 -9.63 -13.87 -3.96
N LYS A 11 -10.27 -14.00 -2.79
CA LYS A 11 -10.92 -15.25 -2.36
C LYS A 11 -12.34 -14.91 -1.93
N GLY A 12 -13.32 -15.25 -2.77
CA GLY A 12 -14.69 -14.86 -2.51
C GLY A 12 -14.83 -13.34 -2.41
N SER A 13 -15.29 -12.86 -1.27
CA SER A 13 -15.47 -11.42 -1.02
C SER A 13 -14.29 -10.76 -0.33
N ILE A 14 -13.18 -11.48 -0.17
CA ILE A 14 -11.98 -10.98 0.52
C ILE A 14 -10.86 -10.76 -0.48
N ALA A 15 -10.24 -9.59 -0.43
CA ALA A 15 -9.03 -9.29 -1.18
C ALA A 15 -7.85 -9.23 -0.21
N LEU A 16 -6.78 -9.94 -0.55
CA LEU A 16 -5.53 -9.92 0.20
C LEU A 16 -4.51 -9.12 -0.60
N LEU A 17 -4.15 -7.95 -0.09
CA LEU A 17 -3.21 -7.05 -0.73
C LEU A 17 -1.92 -7.02 0.09
N LYS A 18 -0.83 -7.49 -0.49
CA LYS A 18 0.47 -7.56 0.17
C LYS A 18 1.50 -6.66 -0.47
N PHE A 19 2.31 -6.04 0.37
CA PHE A 19 3.52 -5.38 -0.09
C PHE A 19 4.59 -6.44 -0.37
N VAL A 20 5.20 -6.42 -1.54
CA VAL A 20 6.15 -7.46 -1.97
C VAL A 20 7.48 -6.83 -2.38
N ARG A 21 8.17 -6.29 -1.39
CA ARG A 21 9.56 -5.85 -1.51
C ARG A 21 10.33 -6.30 -0.27
N PRO A 22 10.32 -7.61 0.05
CA PRO A 22 10.88 -8.09 1.32
C PRO A 22 12.39 -7.84 1.44
N GLU A 23 13.10 -7.73 0.34
CA GLU A 23 14.54 -7.47 0.32
C GLU A 23 14.92 -6.10 0.87
N VAL A 24 13.97 -5.17 0.91
CA VAL A 24 14.16 -3.82 1.49
C VAL A 24 13.12 -3.54 2.58
N MET A 25 12.63 -4.59 3.22
CA MET A 25 11.63 -4.52 4.30
C MET A 25 10.37 -3.76 3.88
N ASN A 26 9.95 -3.96 2.65
CA ASN A 26 8.77 -3.35 2.04
C ASN A 26 8.80 -1.82 2.05
N ALA A 27 9.99 -1.23 1.92
CA ALA A 27 10.12 0.22 1.74
C ALA A 27 9.40 0.65 0.45
N PHE A 28 8.70 1.77 0.51
CA PHE A 28 7.92 2.27 -0.62
C PHE A 28 8.78 3.12 -1.55
N ASN A 29 8.92 2.66 -2.78
CA ASN A 29 9.45 3.48 -3.87
C ASN A 29 8.29 4.07 -4.68
N SER A 30 8.62 4.88 -5.69
CA SER A 30 7.61 5.54 -6.52
C SER A 30 6.71 4.53 -7.25
N GLN A 31 7.28 3.42 -7.70
CA GLN A 31 6.49 2.39 -8.38
C GLN A 31 5.44 1.79 -7.46
N GLN A 32 5.81 1.47 -6.22
CA GLN A 32 4.87 0.90 -5.27
C GLN A 32 3.77 1.88 -4.90
N VAL A 33 4.10 3.16 -4.78
CA VAL A 33 3.11 4.20 -4.54
C VAL A 33 2.08 4.25 -5.67
N ASP A 34 2.54 4.22 -6.92
CA ASP A 34 1.65 4.21 -8.08
C ASP A 34 0.80 2.94 -8.13
N GLU A 35 1.39 1.79 -7.86
CA GLU A 35 0.65 0.52 -7.85
C GLU A 35 -0.39 0.47 -6.74
N MET A 36 -0.08 1.01 -5.56
CA MET A 36 -1.04 1.11 -4.47
C MET A 36 -2.24 1.98 -4.85
N LYS A 37 -1.99 3.09 -5.52
CA LYS A 37 -3.07 3.97 -5.99
C LYS A 37 -4.02 3.21 -6.91
N ILE A 38 -3.48 2.46 -7.86
CA ILE A 38 -4.27 1.68 -8.81
C ILE A 38 -5.04 0.58 -8.07
N ALA A 39 -4.39 -0.16 -7.19
CA ALA A 39 -5.01 -1.26 -6.45
C ALA A 39 -6.14 -0.76 -5.57
N VAL A 40 -5.92 0.31 -4.82
CA VAL A 40 -6.93 0.88 -3.92
C VAL A 40 -8.14 1.38 -4.71
N THR A 41 -7.90 2.07 -5.83
CA THR A 41 -8.98 2.57 -6.68
C THR A 41 -9.82 1.44 -7.23
N ASN A 42 -9.19 0.37 -7.71
CA ASN A 42 -9.90 -0.78 -8.26
C ASN A 42 -10.69 -1.53 -7.18
N LEU A 43 -10.10 -1.72 -6.00
CA LEU A 43 -10.77 -2.41 -4.90
C LEU A 43 -11.96 -1.63 -4.36
N ALA A 44 -11.87 -0.31 -4.35
CA ALA A 44 -12.95 0.54 -3.85
C ALA A 44 -14.24 0.39 -4.64
N VAL A 45 -14.13 0.12 -5.95
CA VAL A 45 -15.30 -0.02 -6.83
C VAL A 45 -15.64 -1.47 -7.17
N ASP A 46 -14.88 -2.43 -6.69
CA ASP A 46 -15.14 -3.85 -6.95
C ASP A 46 -16.28 -4.34 -6.07
N LYS A 47 -17.43 -4.57 -6.68
CA LYS A 47 -18.66 -4.95 -5.97
C LYS A 47 -18.60 -6.34 -5.34
N GLU A 48 -17.68 -7.20 -5.78
CA GLU A 48 -17.53 -8.54 -5.23
C GLU A 48 -16.72 -8.56 -3.95
N ILE A 49 -15.91 -7.53 -3.72
CA ILE A 49 -15.03 -7.45 -2.56
C ILE A 49 -15.71 -6.65 -1.45
N ARG A 50 -15.73 -7.22 -0.25
CA ARG A 50 -16.28 -6.59 0.96
C ARG A 50 -15.24 -6.27 2.00
N VAL A 51 -14.15 -7.06 2.02
CA VAL A 51 -13.07 -6.91 3.00
C VAL A 51 -11.74 -6.89 2.28
N VAL A 52 -10.89 -5.96 2.66
CA VAL A 52 -9.51 -5.89 2.16
C VAL A 52 -8.57 -6.11 3.33
N ILE A 53 -7.65 -7.05 3.18
CA ILE A 53 -6.61 -7.30 4.18
C ILE A 53 -5.29 -6.82 3.61
N LEU A 54 -4.65 -5.88 4.32
CA LEU A 54 -3.32 -5.40 3.99
C LEU A 54 -2.28 -6.13 4.82
N SER A 55 -1.21 -6.59 4.19
CA SER A 55 -0.10 -7.22 4.89
C SER A 55 1.19 -6.97 4.12
N GLY A 56 2.31 -7.39 4.67
CA GLY A 56 3.61 -7.33 4.02
C GLY A 56 4.22 -8.72 3.93
N GLU A 57 4.95 -8.96 2.86
CA GLU A 57 5.69 -10.21 2.72
C GLU A 57 7.02 -10.10 3.48
N GLY A 58 7.42 -11.18 4.15
CA GLY A 58 8.67 -11.24 4.87
C GLY A 58 8.56 -10.75 6.31
N LYS A 59 9.63 -10.12 6.79
CA LYS A 59 9.80 -9.77 8.21
C LYS A 59 9.15 -8.47 8.64
N ALA A 60 8.79 -7.61 7.67
CA ALA A 60 8.24 -6.30 7.98
C ALA A 60 6.92 -6.07 7.27
N PHE A 61 6.08 -5.24 7.86
CA PHE A 61 4.91 -4.71 7.18
C PHE A 61 5.37 -3.66 6.16
N THR A 62 5.99 -2.60 6.64
CA THR A 62 6.71 -1.62 5.80
C THR A 62 7.71 -0.84 6.65
N SER A 63 8.83 -0.48 6.05
CA SER A 63 9.83 0.39 6.70
C SER A 63 9.65 1.86 6.33
N GLY A 64 8.63 2.19 5.54
CA GLY A 64 8.34 3.57 5.14
C GLY A 64 8.89 3.88 3.76
N ALA A 65 9.21 5.14 3.50
CA ALA A 65 9.70 5.56 2.20
C ALA A 65 11.11 5.00 1.94
N ASP A 66 11.36 4.62 0.68
CA ASP A 66 12.66 4.11 0.25
C ASP A 66 13.63 5.28 0.06
N LEU A 67 14.52 5.46 1.03
CA LEU A 67 15.49 6.54 1.01
C LEU A 67 16.65 6.31 0.02
N SER A 68 16.77 5.08 -0.51
CA SER A 68 17.80 4.76 -1.49
C SER A 68 17.38 5.05 -2.92
N GLU A 69 16.14 5.45 -3.15
CA GLU A 69 15.64 5.76 -4.48
C GLU A 69 16.28 7.05 -5.01
N LYS A 70 17.07 6.91 -6.07
CA LYS A 70 17.83 8.03 -6.64
C LYS A 70 17.00 8.90 -7.58
N GLU A 71 16.00 8.31 -8.21
CA GLU A 71 15.15 9.00 -9.18
C GLU A 71 13.72 9.08 -8.65
N ALA A 72 13.59 9.72 -7.49
CA ALA A 72 12.29 9.94 -6.89
C ALA A 72 11.42 10.79 -7.81
N LYS A 73 10.17 10.39 -7.94
CA LYS A 73 9.20 11.06 -8.81
C LYS A 73 8.87 12.48 -8.36
N TRP A 74 9.06 12.77 -7.08
CA TRP A 74 8.70 14.05 -6.49
C TRP A 74 9.94 14.78 -5.98
N ASP A 75 9.95 16.10 -6.19
CA ASP A 75 11.10 16.95 -5.85
C ASP A 75 11.26 17.18 -4.35
N ASN A 76 10.17 17.05 -3.58
CA ASN A 76 10.20 17.30 -2.15
C ASN A 76 9.18 16.43 -1.42
N VAL A 77 9.27 16.43 -0.08
CA VAL A 77 8.40 15.61 0.78
C VAL A 77 6.94 16.03 0.66
N HIS A 78 6.68 17.33 0.56
CA HIS A 78 5.31 17.83 0.44
C HIS A 78 4.60 17.27 -0.80
N ASP A 79 5.27 17.34 -1.96
CA ASP A 79 4.70 16.82 -3.20
C ASP A 79 4.53 15.30 -3.15
N ALA A 80 5.49 14.59 -2.54
CA ALA A 80 5.39 13.15 -2.36
C ALA A 80 4.16 12.79 -1.52
N LEU A 81 3.89 13.53 -0.46
CA LEU A 81 2.73 13.30 0.40
C LEU A 81 1.42 13.57 -0.33
N ILE A 82 1.31 14.71 -0.99
CA ILE A 82 0.05 15.15 -1.62
C ILE A 82 -0.26 14.37 -2.90
N GLU A 83 0.73 14.15 -3.76
CA GLU A 83 0.53 13.52 -5.06
C GLU A 83 0.70 12.01 -5.02
N GLY A 84 1.55 11.52 -4.12
CA GLY A 84 1.90 10.11 -4.03
C GLY A 84 1.11 9.34 -2.98
N TYR A 85 1.41 9.60 -1.72
CA TYR A 85 0.87 8.79 -0.61
C TYR A 85 -0.59 9.11 -0.27
N LEU A 86 -0.96 10.38 -0.29
CA LEU A 86 -2.29 10.80 0.16
C LEU A 86 -3.43 10.14 -0.63
N PRO A 87 -3.38 10.02 -1.98
CA PRO A 87 -4.46 9.36 -2.70
C PRO A 87 -4.73 7.94 -2.25
N SER A 88 -3.67 7.16 -1.97
CA SER A 88 -3.83 5.78 -1.49
C SER A 88 -4.38 5.73 -0.08
N LEU A 89 -3.85 6.54 0.83
CA LEU A 89 -4.32 6.60 2.22
C LEU A 89 -5.76 7.07 2.31
N LYS A 90 -6.08 8.11 1.55
CA LYS A 90 -7.45 8.64 1.50
C LYS A 90 -8.41 7.61 0.92
N GLY A 91 -7.98 6.89 -0.12
CA GLY A 91 -8.77 5.83 -0.71
C GLY A 91 -9.06 4.70 0.27
N ILE A 92 -8.09 4.33 1.10
CA ILE A 92 -8.26 3.30 2.13
C ILE A 92 -9.27 3.77 3.18
N ILE A 93 -9.12 5.00 3.67
CA ILE A 93 -9.99 5.55 4.72
C ILE A 93 -11.42 5.72 4.23
N GLU A 94 -11.61 6.18 3.01
CA GLU A 94 -12.92 6.48 2.43
C GLU A 94 -13.60 5.28 1.76
N MET A 95 -12.86 4.18 1.57
CA MET A 95 -13.39 2.98 0.93
C MET A 95 -14.60 2.46 1.71
N PRO A 96 -15.76 2.22 1.04
CA PRO A 96 -16.95 1.70 1.72
C PRO A 96 -16.85 0.19 1.99
N LYS A 97 -15.75 -0.22 2.60
CA LYS A 97 -15.42 -1.61 2.89
C LYS A 97 -14.58 -1.68 4.14
N LEU A 98 -14.56 -2.84 4.78
CA LEU A 98 -13.70 -3.07 5.92
C LEU A 98 -12.28 -3.31 5.43
N VAL A 99 -11.34 -2.51 5.90
CA VAL A 99 -9.91 -2.67 5.60
C VAL A 99 -9.20 -3.07 6.89
N ILE A 100 -8.55 -4.22 6.87
CA ILE A 100 -7.84 -4.76 8.03
C ILE A 100 -6.35 -4.77 7.72
N ALA A 101 -5.54 -4.17 8.59
CA ALA A 101 -4.10 -4.25 8.49
C ALA A 101 -3.61 -5.45 9.31
N SER A 102 -3.10 -6.47 8.63
CA SER A 102 -2.47 -7.62 9.27
C SER A 102 -0.97 -7.36 9.34
N ILE A 103 -0.55 -6.78 10.46
CA ILE A 103 0.82 -6.28 10.62
C ILE A 103 1.73 -7.41 11.06
N ASN A 104 2.61 -7.82 10.16
CA ASN A 104 3.47 -9.00 10.34
C ASN A 104 4.85 -8.68 10.91
N GLY A 105 5.13 -7.43 11.20
CA GLY A 105 6.41 -6.98 11.71
C GLY A 105 6.46 -5.48 11.83
N PRO A 106 7.67 -4.87 11.84
CA PRO A 106 7.78 -3.41 11.94
C PRO A 106 6.96 -2.66 10.91
N ALA A 107 6.26 -1.62 11.36
CA ALA A 107 5.48 -0.73 10.52
C ALA A 107 5.90 0.70 10.84
N ALA A 108 6.57 1.35 9.90
CA ALA A 108 7.15 2.67 10.10
C ALA A 108 6.77 3.63 8.98
N GLY A 109 6.99 4.90 9.20
CA GLY A 109 6.73 5.95 8.23
C GLY A 109 5.24 6.30 8.12
N ILE A 110 4.89 6.94 7.02
CA ILE A 110 3.54 7.45 6.84
C ILE A 110 2.47 6.36 6.81
N LEU A 111 2.84 5.16 6.33
CA LEU A 111 1.88 4.06 6.24
C LEU A 111 1.54 3.44 7.58
N SER A 112 2.31 3.74 8.63
CA SER A 112 1.95 3.29 9.97
C SER A 112 0.66 3.95 10.47
N LEU A 113 0.26 5.04 9.86
CA LEU A 113 -0.95 5.77 10.25
C LEU A 113 -2.24 5.04 9.89
N ILE A 114 -2.21 4.09 8.96
CA ILE A 114 -3.43 3.39 8.54
C ILE A 114 -4.00 2.47 9.61
N HIS A 115 -3.23 2.11 10.62
CA HIS A 115 -3.70 1.23 11.70
C HIS A 115 -4.02 1.99 13.00
N ILE A 116 -3.93 3.28 12.96
CA ILE A 116 -4.36 4.14 14.04
C ILE A 116 -5.84 4.46 13.89
#